data_32009c0fbc5a1b42a8440071016ccec9
#
_entry.id   32009c0fbc5a1b42a8440071016ccec9
#
_cell.length_a   1.000
_cell.length_b   1.000
_cell.length_c   1.000
_cell.angle_alpha   90.00
_cell.angle_beta   90.00
_cell.angle_gamma   90.00
#
_symmetry.space_group_name_H-M   'P 1'
#
loop_
_entity.id
_entity.type
_entity.pdbx_description
1 polymer ?
#
loop_
_entity_poly.entity_id
_entity_poly.type
_entity_poly.pdbx_seq_one_letter_code
_entity_poly.pdbx_strand_id
1 'polypeptide(L)'
;MATNTNLHDAKRAKKDEYYTQWGDIEKEMTAYLGYNPDVFRNKTILLPCDDPEWSNFTAFFALHFHDFGIKRLISTSCAPAASTSARGKVLVLDRSDGNVDIKNWHYLRGDGDFRSAEVTRLRNAADMVITNPPFSLFREFLVWLIEGDVAFSIIANSNAITYKEVFPLIKENRLWLGATGNSNDMVFRVPVGTAVRDSDREKAARLGYPSTDTEVYTLSLIHI
;
A
#
# COMPACT_ATOMS: atom_id res chain seq x y z
N MET A 1 -1.09 1.08 36.38
CA MET A 1 -1.87 0.90 35.16
C MET A 1 -1.39 1.95 34.16
N ALA A 2 -0.46 1.56 33.29
CA ALA A 2 0.04 2.48 32.25
C ALA A 2 -1.02 2.52 31.14
N THR A 3 -1.61 3.67 30.97
CA THR A 3 -2.72 3.94 30.07
C THR A 3 -2.28 3.86 28.61
N ASN A 4 -3.10 3.21 27.80
CA ASN A 4 -3.03 2.98 26.35
C ASN A 4 -2.94 4.24 25.46
N THR A 5 -2.57 5.37 26.01
CA THR A 5 -2.46 6.68 25.35
C THR A 5 -1.32 6.71 24.33
N ASN A 6 -0.21 6.02 24.59
CA ASN A 6 0.95 5.99 23.69
C ASN A 6 0.68 5.23 22.37
N LEU A 7 -0.26 4.28 22.34
CA LEU A 7 -0.67 3.61 21.11
C LEU A 7 -1.57 4.51 20.24
N HIS A 8 -2.38 5.35 20.86
CA HIS A 8 -3.21 6.33 20.14
C HIS A 8 -2.38 7.50 19.60
N ASP A 9 -1.34 7.90 20.32
CA ASP A 9 -0.44 8.98 19.87
C ASP A 9 0.54 8.48 18.79
N ALA A 10 0.97 7.23 18.84
CA ALA A 10 1.72 6.57 17.76
C ALA A 10 0.84 6.37 16.49
N LYS A 11 -0.46 6.09 16.66
CA LYS A 11 -1.43 6.05 15.56
C LYS A 11 -1.68 7.43 14.94
N ARG A 12 -1.50 8.51 15.70
CA ARG A 12 -1.62 9.91 15.24
C ARG A 12 -0.34 10.46 14.62
N ALA A 13 0.83 9.98 15.02
CA ALA A 13 2.08 10.36 14.38
C ALA A 13 2.30 9.42 13.20
N LYS A 14 2.26 9.92 11.98
CA LYS A 14 2.56 9.25 10.70
C LYS A 14 4.00 8.62 10.66
N LYS A 15 4.34 7.78 11.63
CA LYS A 15 5.60 7.02 11.65
C LYS A 15 5.44 5.63 11.01
N ASP A 16 4.29 5.32 10.44
CA ASP A 16 3.93 4.02 9.84
C ASP A 16 3.97 4.03 8.29
N GLU A 17 4.47 5.10 7.68
CA GLU A 17 4.60 5.15 6.23
C GLU A 17 5.91 4.48 5.80
N TYR A 18 5.78 3.28 5.26
CA TYR A 18 6.87 2.50 4.67
C TYR A 18 6.76 2.56 3.15
N TYR A 19 7.75 3.17 2.50
CA TYR A 19 7.72 3.35 1.04
C TYR A 19 8.32 2.14 0.35
N THR A 20 7.48 1.37 -0.33
CA THR A 20 7.87 0.19 -1.09
C THR A 20 8.81 0.55 -2.23
N GLN A 21 9.85 -0.24 -2.42
CA GLN A 21 10.80 -0.02 -3.51
C GLN A 21 10.21 -0.46 -4.85
N TRP A 22 10.59 0.24 -5.92
CA TRP A 22 10.12 -0.04 -7.28
C TRP A 22 10.32 -1.49 -7.69
N GLY A 23 11.51 -2.04 -7.46
CA GLY A 23 11.86 -3.42 -7.84
C GLY A 23 11.01 -4.48 -7.15
N ASP A 24 10.53 -4.22 -5.93
CA ASP A 24 9.65 -5.16 -5.23
C ASP A 24 8.24 -5.16 -5.85
N ILE A 25 7.73 -3.98 -6.25
CA ILE A 25 6.45 -3.85 -6.95
C ILE A 25 6.53 -4.54 -8.31
N GLU A 26 7.58 -4.24 -9.07
CA GLU A 26 7.80 -4.82 -10.41
C GLU A 26 7.88 -6.34 -10.36
N LYS A 27 8.62 -6.90 -9.41
CA LYS A 27 8.73 -8.35 -9.21
C LYS A 27 7.39 -9.01 -8.94
N GLU A 28 6.59 -8.44 -8.07
CA GLU A 28 5.27 -8.97 -7.70
C GLU A 28 4.28 -8.88 -8.87
N MET A 29 4.20 -7.69 -9.50
CA MET A 29 3.28 -7.49 -10.62
C MET A 29 3.67 -8.30 -11.87
N THR A 30 4.97 -8.49 -12.10
CA THR A 30 5.47 -9.36 -13.16
C THR A 30 5.06 -10.83 -12.94
N ALA A 31 5.05 -11.29 -11.69
CA ALA A 31 4.59 -12.64 -11.38
C ALA A 31 3.10 -12.83 -11.69
N TYR A 32 2.26 -11.82 -11.39
CA TYR A 32 0.84 -11.86 -11.73
C TYR A 32 0.60 -11.85 -13.24
N LEU A 33 1.30 -10.99 -13.98
CA LEU A 33 1.23 -10.92 -15.44
C LEU A 33 1.75 -12.20 -16.10
N GLY A 34 2.77 -12.84 -15.52
CA GLY A 34 3.27 -14.14 -15.98
C GLY A 34 2.24 -15.26 -15.83
N TYR A 35 1.42 -15.20 -14.79
CA TYR A 35 0.32 -16.15 -14.58
C TYR A 35 -0.91 -15.82 -15.45
N ASN A 36 -1.29 -14.54 -15.51
CA ASN A 36 -2.41 -14.04 -16.29
C ASN A 36 -2.07 -12.68 -16.91
N PRO A 37 -1.70 -12.61 -18.20
CA PRO A 37 -1.38 -11.33 -18.86
C PRO A 37 -2.48 -10.27 -18.83
N ASP A 38 -3.72 -10.70 -18.65
CA ASP A 38 -4.91 -9.83 -18.62
C ASP A 38 -5.41 -9.53 -17.21
N VAL A 39 -4.61 -9.83 -16.16
CA VAL A 39 -5.03 -9.68 -14.75
C VAL A 39 -5.52 -8.26 -14.41
N PHE A 40 -4.95 -7.24 -15.05
CA PHE A 40 -5.30 -5.82 -14.85
C PHE A 40 -6.20 -5.25 -15.95
N ARG A 41 -6.40 -6.00 -17.05
CA ARG A 41 -7.12 -5.51 -18.23
C ARG A 41 -8.59 -5.22 -17.91
N ASN A 42 -9.03 -4.03 -18.28
CA ASN A 42 -10.38 -3.51 -18.05
C ASN A 42 -10.80 -3.43 -16.58
N LYS A 43 -9.83 -3.44 -15.64
CA LYS A 43 -10.07 -3.34 -14.20
C LYS A 43 -10.03 -1.91 -13.71
N THR A 44 -10.83 -1.64 -12.69
CA THR A 44 -10.68 -0.47 -11.81
C THR A 44 -9.80 -0.88 -10.65
N ILE A 45 -8.61 -0.28 -10.54
CA ILE A 45 -7.63 -0.55 -9.49
C ILE A 45 -7.64 0.61 -8.50
N LEU A 46 -7.75 0.30 -7.21
CA LEU A 46 -7.68 1.28 -6.13
C LEU A 46 -6.40 1.07 -5.32
N LEU A 47 -5.66 2.15 -5.08
CA LEU A 47 -4.47 2.27 -4.26
C LEU A 47 -4.78 3.18 -3.06
N PRO A 48 -5.42 2.69 -1.97
CA PRO A 48 -6.06 3.56 -0.97
C PRO A 48 -5.11 4.13 0.08
N CYS A 49 -3.85 3.72 0.10
CA CYS A 49 -2.83 4.18 1.04
C CYS A 49 -1.58 4.72 0.31
N ASP A 50 -1.73 5.14 -0.93
CA ASP A 50 -0.65 5.53 -1.82
C ASP A 50 -0.81 6.99 -2.26
N ASP A 51 0.09 7.85 -1.76
CA ASP A 51 0.04 9.27 -2.10
C ASP A 51 0.30 9.49 -3.60
N PRO A 52 -0.61 10.18 -4.32
CA PRO A 52 -0.50 10.40 -5.75
C PRO A 52 0.79 11.09 -6.22
N GLU A 53 1.44 11.88 -5.35
CA GLU A 53 2.61 12.67 -5.74
C GLU A 53 3.92 11.88 -5.69
N TRP A 54 4.01 10.84 -4.84
CA TRP A 54 5.30 10.21 -4.60
C TRP A 54 5.26 8.69 -4.30
N SER A 55 4.07 8.05 -4.31
CA SER A 55 3.99 6.60 -4.17
C SER A 55 4.54 5.88 -5.40
N ASN A 56 5.43 4.92 -5.17
CA ASN A 56 5.93 4.05 -6.22
C ASN A 56 4.82 3.16 -6.80
N PHE A 57 3.81 2.77 -6.04
CA PHE A 57 2.64 2.05 -6.58
C PHE A 57 1.87 2.91 -7.58
N THR A 58 1.59 4.17 -7.22
CA THR A 58 0.91 5.10 -8.12
C THR A 58 1.71 5.32 -9.40
N ALA A 59 3.01 5.59 -9.25
CA ALA A 59 3.90 5.81 -10.39
C ALA A 59 4.00 4.57 -11.29
N PHE A 60 4.11 3.37 -10.71
CA PHE A 60 4.19 2.10 -11.43
C PHE A 60 2.94 1.84 -12.27
N PHE A 61 1.76 1.90 -11.65
CA PHE A 61 0.51 1.63 -12.36
C PHE A 61 0.15 2.73 -13.36
N ALA A 62 0.54 3.98 -13.10
CA ALA A 62 0.37 5.07 -14.06
C ALA A 62 1.29 4.89 -15.29
N LEU A 63 2.55 4.48 -15.09
CA LEU A 63 3.49 4.21 -16.18
C LEU A 63 2.97 3.08 -17.10
N HIS A 64 2.43 2.03 -16.51
CA HIS A 64 1.94 0.85 -17.24
C HIS A 64 0.43 0.89 -17.54
N PHE A 65 -0.21 2.05 -17.34
CA PHE A 65 -1.67 2.18 -17.42
C PHE A 65 -2.26 1.68 -18.74
N HIS A 66 -1.65 2.09 -19.85
CA HIS A 66 -2.09 1.67 -21.20
C HIS A 66 -1.65 0.24 -21.53
N ASP A 67 -0.43 -0.14 -21.19
CA ASP A 67 0.15 -1.45 -21.51
C ASP A 67 -0.63 -2.57 -20.82
N PHE A 68 -0.99 -2.38 -19.54
CA PHE A 68 -1.83 -3.33 -18.79
C PHE A 68 -3.30 -3.26 -19.16
N GLY A 69 -3.69 -2.28 -19.98
CA GLY A 69 -5.08 -2.08 -20.40
C GLY A 69 -6.03 -1.75 -19.26
N ILE A 70 -5.54 -1.07 -18.22
CA ILE A 70 -6.33 -0.68 -17.03
C ILE A 70 -7.49 0.22 -17.46
N LYS A 71 -8.68 -0.02 -16.92
CA LYS A 71 -9.86 0.81 -17.16
C LYS A 71 -9.77 2.12 -16.39
N ARG A 72 -9.50 2.02 -15.10
CA ARG A 72 -9.39 3.16 -14.17
C ARG A 72 -8.38 2.87 -13.08
N LEU A 73 -7.54 3.84 -12.78
CA LEU A 73 -6.64 3.82 -11.64
C LEU A 73 -7.06 4.93 -10.67
N ILE A 74 -7.22 4.57 -9.40
CA ILE A 74 -7.55 5.50 -8.32
C ILE A 74 -6.48 5.36 -7.25
N SER A 75 -5.79 6.45 -6.93
CA SER A 75 -4.82 6.50 -5.84
C SER A 75 -5.27 7.51 -4.82
N THR A 76 -5.23 7.16 -3.52
CA THR A 76 -5.61 8.08 -2.44
C THR A 76 -4.60 8.06 -1.31
N SER A 77 -4.45 9.20 -0.64
CA SER A 77 -3.68 9.30 0.59
C SER A 77 -4.50 9.88 1.73
N CYS A 78 -4.16 9.47 2.94
CA CYS A 78 -4.70 10.07 4.15
C CYS A 78 -4.00 11.41 4.44
N ALA A 79 -4.78 12.37 4.93
CA ALA A 79 -4.23 13.65 5.36
C ALA A 79 -3.32 13.51 6.59
N PRO A 80 -2.29 14.38 6.76
CA PRO A 80 -1.48 14.41 7.95
C PRO A 80 -2.31 14.62 9.22
N ALA A 81 -2.08 13.79 10.25
CA ALA A 81 -2.82 13.84 11.51
C ALA A 81 -2.66 15.16 12.29
N ALA A 82 -1.70 16.00 11.93
CA ALA A 82 -1.39 17.26 12.61
C ALA A 82 -2.38 18.40 12.30
N SER A 83 -3.28 18.23 11.33
CA SER A 83 -4.26 19.28 10.95
C SER A 83 -5.66 18.73 10.93
N THR A 84 -6.55 19.30 11.75
CA THR A 84 -7.97 18.92 11.81
C THR A 84 -8.77 19.32 10.56
N SER A 85 -8.19 20.14 9.69
CA SER A 85 -8.77 20.59 8.42
C SER A 85 -8.05 20.01 7.20
N ALA A 86 -7.06 19.16 7.39
CA ALA A 86 -6.33 18.55 6.29
C ALA A 86 -7.21 17.53 5.56
N ARG A 87 -7.13 17.55 4.23
CA ARG A 87 -7.89 16.68 3.34
C ARG A 87 -6.95 15.68 2.68
N GLY A 88 -7.43 14.45 2.51
CA GLY A 88 -6.74 13.45 1.72
C GLY A 88 -6.63 13.86 0.26
N LYS A 89 -5.68 13.26 -0.46
CA LYS A 89 -5.53 13.47 -1.91
C LYS A 89 -6.18 12.32 -2.66
N VAL A 90 -6.59 12.58 -3.89
CA VAL A 90 -7.06 11.57 -4.84
C VAL A 90 -6.56 11.88 -6.24
N LEU A 91 -6.03 10.87 -6.90
CA LEU A 91 -5.78 10.85 -8.34
C LEU A 91 -6.75 9.86 -8.98
N VAL A 92 -7.36 10.24 -10.06
CA VAL A 92 -8.16 9.35 -10.91
C VAL A 92 -7.63 9.43 -12.32
N LEU A 93 -7.17 8.31 -12.86
CA LEU A 93 -6.86 8.14 -14.27
C LEU A 93 -7.93 7.26 -14.89
N ASP A 94 -8.58 7.75 -15.92
CA ASP A 94 -9.59 7.00 -16.66
C ASP A 94 -9.13 6.77 -18.09
N ARG A 95 -9.33 5.56 -18.60
CA ARG A 95 -8.89 5.21 -19.95
C ARG A 95 -9.61 6.02 -21.03
N SER A 96 -10.82 6.48 -20.75
CA SER A 96 -11.57 7.35 -21.66
C SER A 96 -10.91 8.70 -21.90
N ASP A 97 -10.11 9.18 -20.97
CA ASP A 97 -9.48 10.51 -21.04
C ASP A 97 -8.25 10.55 -21.97
N GLY A 98 -7.72 9.37 -22.36
CA GLY A 98 -6.65 9.23 -23.34
C GLY A 98 -5.28 9.77 -22.88
N ASN A 99 -5.19 10.39 -21.70
CA ASN A 99 -3.99 10.97 -21.14
C ASN A 99 -3.73 10.46 -19.71
N VAL A 100 -2.46 10.20 -19.40
CA VAL A 100 -1.99 9.82 -18.07
C VAL A 100 -1.24 10.99 -17.46
N ASP A 101 -1.93 11.80 -16.67
CA ASP A 101 -1.31 12.91 -15.95
C ASP A 101 -1.40 12.69 -14.43
N ILE A 102 -0.32 12.20 -13.83
CA ILE A 102 -0.23 11.97 -12.38
C ILE A 102 -0.21 13.27 -11.55
N LYS A 103 -0.01 14.42 -12.16
CA LYS A 103 -0.04 15.72 -11.49
C LYS A 103 -1.46 16.26 -11.30
N ASN A 104 -2.43 15.68 -11.99
CA ASN A 104 -3.84 16.10 -11.94
C ASN A 104 -4.60 15.45 -10.77
N TRP A 105 -3.98 15.41 -9.59
CA TRP A 105 -4.64 14.95 -8.37
C TRP A 105 -5.44 16.10 -7.72
N HIS A 106 -6.44 15.75 -6.90
CA HIS A 106 -7.26 16.70 -6.18
C HIS A 106 -7.39 16.31 -4.71
N TYR A 107 -8.04 17.16 -3.92
CA TYR A 107 -8.37 16.83 -2.54
C TYR A 107 -9.69 16.06 -2.45
N LEU A 108 -9.72 15.01 -1.64
CA LEU A 108 -10.95 14.38 -1.17
C LEU A 108 -11.79 15.39 -0.36
N ARG A 109 -13.04 15.08 -0.13
CA ARG A 109 -13.89 15.86 0.79
C ARG A 109 -13.46 15.67 2.24
N GLY A 110 -13.11 14.44 2.61
CA GLY A 110 -12.61 14.03 3.92
C GLY A 110 -11.10 13.94 4.01
N ASP A 111 -10.65 13.33 5.08
CA ASP A 111 -9.23 13.13 5.41
C ASP A 111 -8.53 12.02 4.62
N GLY A 112 -9.28 11.20 3.88
CA GLY A 112 -8.72 10.08 3.11
C GLY A 112 -8.47 8.81 3.91
N ASP A 113 -8.94 8.73 5.16
CA ASP A 113 -8.90 7.48 5.92
C ASP A 113 -9.68 6.40 5.16
N PHE A 114 -9.09 5.21 5.00
CA PHE A 114 -9.71 4.10 4.25
C PHE A 114 -11.07 3.69 4.84
N ARG A 115 -11.28 3.87 6.15
CA ARG A 115 -12.54 3.59 6.85
C ARG A 115 -13.63 4.61 6.57
N SER A 116 -13.30 5.75 5.99
CA SER A 116 -14.29 6.79 5.67
C SER A 116 -15.30 6.27 4.66
N ALA A 117 -16.53 6.81 4.71
CA ALA A 117 -17.57 6.47 3.74
C ALA A 117 -17.17 6.86 2.30
N GLU A 118 -16.27 7.85 2.14
CA GLU A 118 -15.79 8.29 0.83
C GLU A 118 -14.86 7.26 0.22
N VAL A 119 -13.82 6.81 0.94
CA VAL A 119 -12.86 5.80 0.45
C VAL A 119 -13.52 4.41 0.36
N THR A 120 -14.44 4.09 1.29
CA THR A 120 -15.22 2.85 1.20
C THR A 120 -16.06 2.78 -0.06
N ARG A 121 -16.64 3.90 -0.54
CA ARG A 121 -17.33 3.91 -1.84
C ARG A 121 -16.37 3.67 -3.01
N LEU A 122 -15.13 4.18 -2.95
CA LEU A 122 -14.12 3.90 -3.98
C LEU A 122 -13.76 2.40 -3.99
N ARG A 123 -13.57 1.78 -2.81
CA ARG A 123 -13.34 0.33 -2.70
C ARG A 123 -14.49 -0.48 -3.31
N ASN A 124 -15.73 -0.13 -2.98
CA ASN A 124 -16.90 -0.87 -3.47
C ASN A 124 -17.11 -0.74 -4.99
N ALA A 125 -16.48 0.26 -5.62
CA ALA A 125 -16.49 0.46 -7.07
C ALA A 125 -15.23 -0.11 -7.76
N ALA A 126 -14.25 -0.60 -7.00
CA ALA A 126 -13.03 -1.17 -7.53
C ALA A 126 -13.16 -2.67 -7.80
N ASP A 127 -12.47 -3.15 -8.83
CA ASP A 127 -12.31 -4.58 -9.10
C ASP A 127 -11.16 -5.17 -8.26
N MET A 128 -10.18 -4.33 -7.89
CA MET A 128 -8.98 -4.75 -7.17
C MET A 128 -8.41 -3.63 -6.31
N VAL A 129 -7.92 -3.98 -5.14
CA VAL A 129 -7.15 -3.08 -4.24
C VAL A 129 -5.71 -3.57 -4.20
N ILE A 130 -4.76 -2.68 -4.51
CA ILE A 130 -3.33 -2.97 -4.44
C ILE A 130 -2.68 -1.85 -3.65
N THR A 131 -1.96 -2.15 -2.56
CA THR A 131 -1.41 -1.08 -1.72
C THR A 131 -0.45 -1.60 -0.65
N ASN A 132 0.32 -0.69 -0.07
CA ASN A 132 1.01 -0.92 1.18
C ASN A 132 0.21 -0.25 2.33
N PRO A 133 -0.60 -1.01 3.09
CA PRO A 133 -1.40 -0.43 4.15
C PRO A 133 -0.55 -0.05 5.37
N PRO A 134 -1.01 0.90 6.22
CA PRO A 134 -0.34 1.20 7.47
C PRO A 134 -0.34 -0.05 8.38
N PHE A 135 0.85 -0.49 8.81
CA PHE A 135 1.01 -1.76 9.55
C PHE A 135 0.29 -1.75 10.91
N SER A 136 0.18 -0.60 11.56
CA SER A 136 -0.57 -0.48 12.81
C SER A 136 -2.08 -0.72 12.65
N LEU A 137 -2.62 -0.52 11.45
CA LEU A 137 -4.03 -0.68 11.10
C LEU A 137 -4.28 -1.91 10.22
N PHE A 138 -3.26 -2.75 10.00
CA PHE A 138 -3.32 -3.86 9.07
C PHE A 138 -4.55 -4.76 9.25
N ARG A 139 -4.89 -5.13 10.49
CA ARG A 139 -6.05 -6.00 10.76
C ARG A 139 -7.37 -5.34 10.41
N GLU A 140 -7.51 -4.05 10.73
CA GLU A 140 -8.70 -3.27 10.39
C GLU A 140 -8.82 -3.12 8.87
N PHE A 141 -7.67 -2.90 8.21
CA PHE A 141 -7.60 -2.80 6.76
C PHE A 141 -8.00 -4.10 6.06
N LEU A 142 -7.50 -5.24 6.55
CA LEU A 142 -7.86 -6.54 6.00
C LEU A 142 -9.36 -6.84 6.17
N VAL A 143 -9.94 -6.56 7.33
CA VAL A 143 -11.39 -6.71 7.56
C VAL A 143 -12.16 -5.85 6.58
N TRP A 144 -11.74 -4.60 6.40
CA TRP A 144 -12.36 -3.68 5.43
C TRP A 144 -12.29 -4.21 3.99
N LEU A 145 -11.20 -4.87 3.57
CA LEU A 145 -11.11 -5.52 2.26
C LEU A 145 -12.08 -6.70 2.12
N ILE A 146 -12.12 -7.57 3.13
CA ILE A 146 -12.99 -8.77 3.15
C ILE A 146 -14.46 -8.37 3.11
N GLU A 147 -14.87 -7.35 3.88
CA GLU A 147 -16.24 -6.82 3.86
C GLU A 147 -16.65 -6.26 2.50
N GLY A 148 -15.68 -5.79 1.72
CA GLY A 148 -15.92 -5.28 0.37
C GLY A 148 -15.99 -6.35 -0.70
N ASP A 149 -15.66 -7.59 -0.36
CA ASP A 149 -15.55 -8.72 -1.31
C ASP A 149 -14.74 -8.35 -2.56
N VAL A 150 -13.68 -7.55 -2.37
CA VAL A 150 -12.82 -7.05 -3.43
C VAL A 150 -11.55 -7.88 -3.51
N ALA A 151 -11.08 -8.19 -4.72
CA ALA A 151 -9.77 -8.80 -4.90
C ALA A 151 -8.67 -7.85 -4.39
N PHE A 152 -7.62 -8.38 -3.76
CA PHE A 152 -6.56 -7.51 -3.25
C PHE A 152 -5.16 -8.15 -3.34
N SER A 153 -4.16 -7.27 -3.38
CA SER A 153 -2.75 -7.58 -3.20
C SER A 153 -2.15 -6.52 -2.29
N ILE A 154 -1.71 -6.92 -1.09
CA ILE A 154 -1.25 -5.98 -0.08
C ILE A 154 0.06 -6.42 0.57
N ILE A 155 0.83 -5.45 1.04
CA ILE A 155 2.04 -5.71 1.81
C ILE A 155 1.69 -5.94 3.27
N ALA A 156 2.25 -6.99 3.87
CA ALA A 156 1.99 -7.38 5.24
C ALA A 156 3.26 -7.79 5.99
N ASN A 157 3.17 -7.82 7.31
CA ASN A 157 4.16 -8.49 8.13
C ASN A 157 4.02 -10.02 7.97
N SER A 158 5.14 -10.77 7.86
CA SER A 158 5.10 -12.24 7.71
C SER A 158 4.32 -12.94 8.83
N ASN A 159 4.27 -12.35 10.03
CA ASN A 159 3.45 -12.85 11.12
C ASN A 159 1.95 -12.77 10.83
N ALA A 160 1.53 -12.01 9.83
CA ALA A 160 0.12 -11.88 9.46
C ALA A 160 -0.52 -13.22 9.11
N ILE A 161 0.26 -14.18 8.58
CA ILE A 161 -0.22 -15.53 8.28
C ILE A 161 -0.82 -16.25 9.49
N THR A 162 -0.42 -15.86 10.72
CA THR A 162 -0.93 -16.44 11.98
C THR A 162 -2.13 -15.69 12.54
N TYR A 163 -2.55 -14.58 11.93
CA TYR A 163 -3.69 -13.82 12.45
C TYR A 163 -5.00 -14.54 12.21
N LYS A 164 -5.92 -14.41 13.15
CA LYS A 164 -7.24 -15.06 13.10
C LYS A 164 -8.07 -14.60 11.88
N GLU A 165 -7.78 -13.41 11.34
CA GLU A 165 -8.41 -12.84 10.14
C GLU A 165 -7.78 -13.40 8.85
N VAL A 166 -6.52 -13.82 8.88
CA VAL A 166 -5.75 -14.28 7.72
C VAL A 166 -5.78 -15.80 7.58
N PHE A 167 -5.50 -16.52 8.67
CA PHE A 167 -5.33 -17.98 8.63
C PHE A 167 -6.52 -18.74 8.03
N PRO A 168 -7.79 -18.40 8.33
CA PRO A 168 -8.93 -19.05 7.69
C PRO A 168 -8.95 -18.89 6.16
N LEU A 169 -8.59 -17.72 5.66
CA LEU A 169 -8.53 -17.44 4.21
C LEU A 169 -7.49 -18.31 3.51
N ILE A 170 -6.32 -18.49 4.15
CA ILE A 170 -5.28 -19.39 3.65
C ILE A 170 -5.78 -20.84 3.65
N LYS A 171 -6.38 -21.29 4.75
CA LYS A 171 -6.94 -22.64 4.89
C LYS A 171 -8.02 -22.93 3.84
N GLU A 172 -8.83 -21.95 3.53
CA GLU A 172 -9.92 -22.03 2.54
C GLU A 172 -9.43 -21.82 1.09
N ASN A 173 -8.13 -21.67 0.89
CA ASN A 173 -7.53 -21.42 -0.41
C ASN A 173 -8.06 -20.13 -1.09
N ARG A 174 -8.30 -19.10 -0.30
CA ARG A 174 -8.81 -17.78 -0.73
C ARG A 174 -7.76 -16.68 -0.67
N LEU A 175 -6.60 -16.97 -0.06
CA LEU A 175 -5.50 -16.04 0.09
C LEU A 175 -4.18 -16.80 0.00
N TRP A 176 -3.22 -16.23 -0.74
CA TRP A 176 -1.89 -16.78 -0.94
C TRP A 176 -0.83 -15.75 -0.60
N LEU A 177 0.38 -16.24 -0.31
CA LEU A 177 1.56 -15.38 -0.23
C LEU A 177 1.99 -14.98 -1.65
N GLY A 178 2.47 -13.75 -1.78
CA GLY A 178 2.97 -13.22 -3.04
C GLY A 178 4.28 -13.87 -3.51
N ALA A 179 4.80 -13.40 -4.63
CA ALA A 179 6.01 -13.92 -5.26
C ALA A 179 7.29 -13.66 -4.44
N THR A 180 7.25 -12.69 -3.51
CA THR A 180 8.33 -12.45 -2.55
C THR A 180 8.23 -13.47 -1.43
N GLY A 181 9.00 -14.55 -1.55
CA GLY A 181 8.96 -15.69 -0.61
C GLY A 181 9.43 -15.32 0.81
N ASN A 182 9.08 -16.16 1.80
CA ASN A 182 9.32 -15.99 3.24
C ASN A 182 10.78 -15.77 3.67
N SER A 183 11.76 -15.92 2.77
CA SER A 183 13.19 -15.76 3.07
C SER A 183 13.77 -14.45 2.54
N ASN A 184 13.00 -13.64 1.84
CA ASN A 184 13.47 -12.41 1.26
C ASN A 184 12.84 -11.23 2.01
N ASP A 185 13.69 -10.49 2.72
CA ASP A 185 13.26 -9.23 3.32
C ASP A 185 13.01 -8.19 2.22
N MET A 186 11.91 -7.50 2.30
CA MET A 186 11.67 -6.30 1.50
C MET A 186 12.32 -5.10 2.17
N VAL A 187 12.91 -4.22 1.38
CA VAL A 187 13.52 -2.98 1.85
C VAL A 187 12.54 -1.84 1.68
N PHE A 188 12.36 -1.05 2.74
CA PHE A 188 11.47 0.10 2.71
C PHE A 188 12.24 1.37 3.04
N ARG A 189 11.97 2.43 2.31
CA ARG A 189 12.34 3.77 2.72
C ARG A 189 11.35 4.26 3.77
N VAL A 190 11.86 4.88 4.81
CA VAL A 190 11.04 5.46 5.89
C VAL A 190 11.37 6.94 6.07
N PRO A 191 10.46 7.74 6.65
CA PRO A 191 10.74 9.15 6.93
C PRO A 191 12.02 9.33 7.76
N VAL A 192 12.77 10.38 7.45
CA VAL A 192 13.97 10.75 8.21
C VAL A 192 13.59 10.99 9.67
N GLY A 193 14.40 10.45 10.59
CA GLY A 193 14.11 10.49 12.03
C GLY A 193 13.29 9.31 12.55
N THR A 194 12.87 8.38 11.67
CA THR A 194 12.28 7.11 12.11
C THR A 194 13.33 6.27 12.83
N ALA A 195 12.97 5.74 14.01
CA ALA A 195 13.83 4.81 14.76
C ALA A 195 13.88 3.47 14.02
N VAL A 196 15.04 3.16 13.46
CA VAL A 196 15.32 1.89 12.77
C VAL A 196 16.41 1.15 13.54
N ARG A 197 16.26 -0.16 13.71
CA ARG A 197 17.26 -1.00 14.38
C ARG A 197 18.56 -1.03 13.57
N ASP A 198 19.71 -1.02 14.23
CA ASP A 198 21.01 -1.04 13.55
C ASP A 198 21.17 -2.30 12.68
N SER A 199 20.70 -3.45 13.15
CA SER A 199 20.68 -4.70 12.35
C SER A 199 19.92 -4.57 11.03
N ASP A 200 18.82 -3.83 11.00
CA ASP A 200 18.01 -3.62 9.79
C ASP A 200 18.72 -2.65 8.84
N ARG A 201 19.36 -1.60 9.38
CA ARG A 201 20.20 -0.67 8.59
C ARG A 201 21.37 -1.37 7.92
N GLU A 202 22.09 -2.20 8.67
CA GLU A 202 23.23 -2.97 8.16
C GLU A 202 22.79 -3.94 7.06
N LYS A 203 21.65 -4.60 7.24
CA LYS A 203 21.13 -5.55 6.26
C LYS A 203 20.62 -4.83 5.02
N ALA A 204 19.91 -3.71 5.16
CA ALA A 204 19.50 -2.88 4.03
C ALA A 204 20.72 -2.38 3.23
N ALA A 205 21.78 -1.95 3.90
CA ALA A 205 23.03 -1.52 3.24
C ALA A 205 23.68 -2.65 2.43
N ARG A 206 23.70 -3.89 2.96
CA ARG A 206 24.21 -5.08 2.22
C ARG A 206 23.37 -5.40 0.98
N LEU A 207 22.09 -5.06 0.99
CA LEU A 207 21.18 -5.20 -0.13
C LEU A 207 21.24 -4.04 -1.15
N GLY A 208 22.16 -3.08 -0.95
CA GLY A 208 22.35 -1.95 -1.85
C GLY A 208 21.59 -0.68 -1.47
N TYR A 209 21.01 -0.63 -0.26
CA TYR A 209 20.21 0.51 0.24
C TYR A 209 20.88 1.10 1.52
N PRO A 210 22.03 1.76 1.43
CA PRO A 210 22.67 2.39 2.59
C PRO A 210 21.85 3.61 3.02
N SER A 211 21.58 3.72 4.33
CA SER A 211 20.92 4.91 4.87
C SER A 211 21.87 6.11 4.84
N THR A 212 21.32 7.29 4.51
CA THR A 212 22.01 8.59 4.48
C THR A 212 21.29 9.58 5.39
N ASP A 213 21.73 10.84 5.42
CA ASP A 213 21.05 11.91 6.17
C ASP A 213 19.66 12.26 5.60
N THR A 214 19.43 11.93 4.34
CA THR A 214 18.18 12.24 3.61
C THR A 214 17.33 11.01 3.32
N GLU A 215 17.87 9.81 3.44
CA GLU A 215 17.17 8.56 3.15
C GLU A 215 17.48 7.52 4.22
N VAL A 216 16.44 6.99 4.83
CA VAL A 216 16.55 5.95 5.86
C VAL A 216 15.82 4.70 5.38
N TYR A 217 16.47 3.54 5.50
CA TYR A 217 15.92 2.27 5.07
C TYR A 217 15.78 1.30 6.23
N THR A 218 14.71 0.53 6.21
CA THR A 218 14.43 -0.58 7.14
C THR A 218 14.00 -1.82 6.38
N LEU A 219 13.89 -2.93 7.08
CA LEU A 219 13.42 -4.19 6.53
C LEU A 219 12.02 -4.52 7.05
N SER A 220 11.20 -5.00 6.16
CA SER A 220 9.91 -5.68 6.45
C SER A 220 9.56 -6.58 5.26
N LEU A 221 8.52 -7.25 5.15
CA LEU A 221 8.24 -8.61 5.18
C LEU A 221 7.67 -9.25 3.93
N ILE A 222 6.43 -9.23 3.55
CA ILE A 222 5.87 -10.06 2.46
C ILE A 222 4.66 -9.41 1.79
N HIS A 223 4.41 -9.79 0.53
CA HIS A 223 3.15 -9.56 -0.18
C HIS A 223 2.12 -10.65 0.12
N ILE A 224 0.87 -10.32 0.30
CA ILE A 224 -0.27 -11.24 0.38
C ILE A 224 -1.45 -10.73 -0.43
#